data_8925fab17efae8f281fadaf82ffd7dd4
#
_entry.id   8925fab17efae8f281fadaf82ffd7dd4
#
_cell.length_a   1.000
_cell.length_b   1.000
_cell.length_c   1.000
_cell.angle_alpha   90.00
_cell.angle_beta   90.00
_cell.angle_gamma   90.00
#
_symmetry.space_group_name_H-M   'P 1'
#
loop_
_entity.id
_entity.type
_entity.pdbx_description
1 polymer ?
#
loop_
_entity_poly.entity_id
_entity_poly.type
_entity_poly.pdbx_seq_one_letter_code
_entity_poly.pdbx_strand_id
1 'polypeptide(L)'
;MAVASSSAQSWALFKEQVDDTIIKALQPKIIYPILAKTYPAISPSVEYNVTDSWLDADEVAESGEYSSRVMSFTRKFATIKDVGVAPRIPINWIKDSRWDLVNDHVEAIGFGIARKINSDFLTALNVFVAGGTVDGQTYTAVAANVLTPVAKWDVAEADILADLSAGLGQLGAQDAGEGKKYLIVHPYMMQHIRLDPNLVKYLNYGDPSLIQRGIYPTPFGLDILETSQASQTNTFIVNSDLANLKYYEREPLTTEMEKSARSKNLDIVAYTRYAFACGRPKAVVKIDTVL
;
A
#
# COMPACT_ATOMS: atom_id res chain seq x y z
N MET A 1 -5.36 39.20 -33.83
CA MET A 1 -5.65 38.76 -32.42
C MET A 1 -6.10 37.30 -32.27
N ALA A 2 -6.18 36.49 -33.32
CA ALA A 2 -6.65 35.11 -33.25
C ALA A 2 -5.56 34.06 -33.01
N VAL A 3 -4.28 34.40 -33.12
CA VAL A 3 -3.16 33.44 -33.01
C VAL A 3 -2.74 33.16 -31.55
N ALA A 4 -3.03 34.08 -30.63
CA ALA A 4 -2.67 33.91 -29.22
C ALA A 4 -3.62 32.97 -28.47
N SER A 5 -4.89 32.84 -28.90
CA SER A 5 -5.90 31.96 -28.28
C SER A 5 -5.66 30.50 -28.66
N SER A 6 -5.19 30.18 -29.85
CA SER A 6 -4.94 28.83 -30.31
C SER A 6 -3.74 28.17 -29.62
N SER A 7 -2.70 28.95 -29.29
CA SER A 7 -1.53 28.43 -28.57
C SER A 7 -1.84 28.11 -27.10
N ALA A 8 -2.62 28.96 -26.42
CA ALA A 8 -3.02 28.72 -25.02
C ALA A 8 -3.96 27.52 -24.89
N GLN A 9 -4.89 27.35 -25.83
CA GLN A 9 -5.78 26.19 -25.88
C GLN A 9 -5.02 24.90 -26.18
N SER A 10 -4.03 24.91 -27.08
CA SER A 10 -3.20 23.74 -27.37
C SER A 10 -2.36 23.30 -26.18
N TRP A 11 -1.85 24.24 -25.38
CA TRP A 11 -1.12 23.94 -24.16
C TRP A 11 -2.02 23.38 -23.06
N ALA A 12 -3.23 23.89 -22.90
CA ALA A 12 -4.20 23.36 -21.93
C ALA A 12 -4.61 21.93 -22.28
N LEU A 13 -4.89 21.64 -23.55
CA LEU A 13 -5.19 20.29 -24.03
C LEU A 13 -4.00 19.35 -23.88
N PHE A 14 -2.80 19.81 -24.15
CA PHE A 14 -1.58 19.01 -23.96
C PHE A 14 -1.36 18.66 -22.49
N LYS A 15 -1.55 19.62 -21.58
CA LYS A 15 -1.46 19.37 -20.14
C LYS A 15 -2.51 18.32 -19.70
N GLU A 16 -3.75 18.45 -20.14
CA GLU A 16 -4.82 17.52 -19.82
C GLU A 16 -4.50 16.08 -20.32
N GLN A 17 -3.94 15.93 -21.51
CA GLN A 17 -3.47 14.65 -22.04
C GLN A 17 -2.33 14.05 -21.19
N VAL A 18 -1.38 14.86 -20.76
CA VAL A 18 -0.29 14.45 -19.88
C VAL A 18 -0.82 13.97 -18.53
N ASP A 19 -1.72 14.73 -17.91
CA ASP A 19 -2.35 14.37 -16.65
C ASP A 19 -3.09 13.03 -16.75
N ASP A 20 -3.89 12.85 -17.79
CA ASP A 20 -4.61 11.60 -18.07
C ASP A 20 -3.67 10.41 -18.26
N THR A 21 -2.56 10.60 -18.96
CA THR A 21 -1.58 9.53 -19.19
C THR A 21 -0.88 9.13 -17.91
N ILE A 22 -0.47 10.10 -17.09
CA ILE A 22 0.16 9.86 -15.79
C ILE A 22 -0.82 9.09 -14.87
N ILE A 23 -2.07 9.52 -14.78
CA ILE A 23 -3.09 8.87 -13.96
C ILE A 23 -3.32 7.43 -14.43
N LYS A 24 -3.42 7.19 -15.74
CA LYS A 24 -3.58 5.84 -16.31
C LYS A 24 -2.38 4.95 -16.03
N ALA A 25 -1.16 5.47 -16.08
CA ALA A 25 0.05 4.72 -15.78
C ALA A 25 0.18 4.41 -14.27
N LEU A 26 -0.39 5.24 -13.41
CA LEU A 26 -0.31 5.12 -11.96
C LEU A 26 -1.32 4.09 -11.41
N GLN A 27 -2.58 4.16 -11.85
CA GLN A 27 -3.70 3.39 -11.30
C GLN A 27 -3.48 1.87 -11.17
N PRO A 28 -2.99 1.13 -12.18
CA PRO A 28 -2.90 -0.33 -12.10
C PRO A 28 -1.80 -0.85 -11.18
N LYS A 29 -0.99 0.03 -10.59
CA LYS A 29 0.20 -0.35 -9.81
C LYS A 29 0.13 0.04 -8.34
N ILE A 30 -0.86 0.82 -7.97
CA ILE A 30 -1.05 1.26 -6.59
C ILE A 30 -1.85 0.20 -5.84
N ILE A 31 -1.35 -0.19 -4.66
CA ILE A 31 -1.97 -1.23 -3.82
C ILE A 31 -2.86 -0.63 -2.74
N TYR A 32 -2.52 0.56 -2.22
CA TYR A 32 -3.21 1.11 -1.06
C TYR A 32 -4.73 1.25 -1.21
N PRO A 33 -5.33 1.53 -2.40
CA PRO A 33 -6.78 1.70 -2.50
C PRO A 33 -7.59 0.44 -2.20
N ILE A 34 -6.93 -0.74 -2.28
CA ILE A 34 -7.55 -2.03 -1.94
C ILE A 34 -7.61 -2.19 -0.42
N LEU A 35 -6.64 -1.64 0.31
CA LEU A 35 -6.42 -1.88 1.74
C LEU A 35 -6.79 -0.68 2.61
N ALA A 36 -6.62 0.53 2.11
CA ALA A 36 -6.81 1.78 2.86
C ALA A 36 -7.94 2.62 2.30
N LYS A 37 -8.66 3.31 3.18
CA LYS A 37 -9.68 4.29 2.80
C LYS A 37 -9.04 5.66 2.58
N THR A 38 -9.40 6.35 1.51
CA THR A 38 -8.93 7.70 1.21
C THR A 38 -9.77 8.74 1.93
N TYR A 39 -9.10 9.69 2.59
CA TYR A 39 -9.70 10.82 3.28
C TYR A 39 -9.03 12.12 2.82
N PRO A 40 -9.81 13.17 2.53
CA PRO A 40 -9.23 14.48 2.23
C PRO A 40 -8.60 15.09 3.47
N ALA A 41 -7.45 15.74 3.31
CA ALA A 41 -6.75 16.43 4.39
C ALA A 41 -6.68 17.94 4.11
N ILE A 42 -7.19 18.75 5.04
CA ILE A 42 -7.19 20.21 4.93
C ILE A 42 -5.93 20.81 5.57
N SER A 43 -5.45 20.18 6.65
CA SER A 43 -4.30 20.64 7.44
C SER A 43 -3.02 19.91 7.03
N PRO A 44 -1.82 20.50 7.21
CA PRO A 44 -0.54 19.80 7.04
C PRO A 44 -0.34 18.66 8.04
N SER A 45 -1.11 18.62 9.11
CA SER A 45 -1.13 17.52 10.07
C SER A 45 -2.59 17.13 10.36
N VAL A 46 -2.89 15.85 10.31
CA VAL A 46 -4.24 15.30 10.53
C VAL A 46 -4.26 14.48 11.81
N GLU A 47 -5.18 14.82 12.70
CA GLU A 47 -5.40 14.06 13.94
C GLU A 47 -6.24 12.81 13.66
N TYR A 48 -5.88 11.70 14.26
CA TYR A 48 -6.65 10.46 14.23
C TYR A 48 -6.48 9.66 15.53
N ASN A 49 -7.44 8.79 15.80
CA ASN A 49 -7.42 7.94 16.98
C ASN A 49 -6.98 6.53 16.64
N VAL A 50 -6.11 5.96 17.47
CA VAL A 50 -5.74 4.55 17.47
C VAL A 50 -6.53 3.86 18.58
N THR A 51 -7.19 2.77 18.21
CA THR A 51 -7.95 1.94 19.14
C THR A 51 -7.07 0.82 19.66
N ASP A 52 -6.85 0.79 20.96
CA ASP A 52 -5.97 -0.20 21.59
C ASP A 52 -6.73 -1.42 22.13
N SER A 53 -7.99 -1.25 22.54
CA SER A 53 -8.80 -2.33 23.13
C SER A 53 -10.29 -2.11 22.91
N TRP A 54 -11.05 -3.20 22.98
CA TRP A 54 -12.50 -3.19 23.08
C TRP A 54 -12.94 -3.12 24.54
N LEU A 55 -14.21 -2.79 24.76
CA LEU A 55 -14.82 -2.86 26.08
C LEU A 55 -15.33 -4.30 26.32
N ASP A 56 -14.87 -4.92 27.39
CA ASP A 56 -15.40 -6.18 27.83
C ASP A 56 -16.72 -5.95 28.60
N ALA A 57 -17.69 -6.83 28.39
CA ALA A 57 -18.92 -6.85 29.15
C ALA A 57 -18.75 -7.70 30.44
N ASP A 58 -19.28 -7.22 31.55
CA ASP A 58 -19.32 -7.96 32.80
C ASP A 58 -20.71 -8.54 33.04
N GLU A 59 -20.76 -9.68 33.67
CA GLU A 59 -22.00 -10.25 34.17
C GLU A 59 -22.42 -9.50 35.44
N VAL A 60 -23.64 -8.99 35.47
CA VAL A 60 -24.17 -8.22 36.60
C VAL A 60 -25.28 -9.00 37.27
N ALA A 61 -25.17 -9.19 38.59
CA ALA A 61 -26.21 -9.85 39.38
C ALA A 61 -27.52 -9.04 39.34
N GLU A 62 -28.64 -9.73 39.62
CA GLU A 62 -29.95 -9.09 39.73
C GLU A 62 -29.92 -7.96 40.79
N SER A 63 -30.25 -6.72 40.38
CA SER A 63 -30.13 -5.50 41.19
C SER A 63 -28.71 -4.96 41.38
N GLY A 64 -27.68 -5.49 40.67
CA GLY A 64 -26.30 -4.96 40.72
C GLY A 64 -26.13 -3.72 39.83
N GLU A 65 -25.12 -2.90 40.13
CA GLU A 65 -24.74 -1.78 39.28
C GLU A 65 -23.81 -2.24 38.14
N TYR A 66 -24.03 -1.69 36.93
CA TYR A 66 -23.13 -1.93 35.80
C TYR A 66 -21.80 -1.21 36.04
N SER A 67 -20.69 -1.89 35.80
CA SER A 67 -19.36 -1.28 35.86
C SER A 67 -19.19 -0.22 34.77
N SER A 68 -18.85 1.00 35.16
CA SER A 68 -18.56 2.08 34.22
C SER A 68 -17.18 1.87 33.60
N ARG A 69 -17.11 1.55 32.33
CA ARG A 69 -15.85 1.42 31.58
C ARG A 69 -15.79 2.45 30.46
N VAL A 70 -14.61 3.01 30.25
CA VAL A 70 -14.35 3.99 29.18
C VAL A 70 -13.35 3.40 28.22
N MET A 71 -13.66 3.44 26.93
CA MET A 71 -12.74 3.04 25.88
C MET A 71 -11.57 4.01 25.80
N SER A 72 -10.35 3.50 25.82
CA SER A 72 -9.16 4.32 25.68
C SER A 72 -8.79 4.50 24.21
N PHE A 73 -8.52 5.74 23.82
CA PHE A 73 -8.02 6.09 22.50
C PHE A 73 -6.70 6.81 22.63
N THR A 74 -5.72 6.39 21.88
CA THR A 74 -4.47 7.13 21.73
C THR A 74 -4.57 8.07 20.54
N ARG A 75 -4.49 9.38 20.78
CA ARG A 75 -4.45 10.39 19.72
C ARG A 75 -3.10 10.39 19.04
N LYS A 76 -3.10 10.40 17.73
CA LYS A 76 -1.91 10.51 16.89
C LYS A 76 -2.12 11.52 15.77
N PHE A 77 -1.02 12.04 15.23
CA PHE A 77 -1.03 13.05 14.20
C PHE A 77 -0.23 12.54 12.99
N ALA A 78 -0.83 12.43 11.81
CA ALA A 78 -0.13 12.14 10.57
C ALA A 78 0.29 13.44 9.91
N THR A 79 1.59 13.62 9.70
CA THR A 79 2.15 14.77 8.98
C THR A 79 2.20 14.45 7.50
N ILE A 80 1.60 15.33 6.69
CA ILE A 80 1.54 15.18 5.24
C ILE A 80 2.90 15.49 4.65
N LYS A 81 3.38 14.59 3.81
CA LYS A 81 4.63 14.73 3.06
C LYS A 81 4.39 15.04 1.60
N ASP A 82 5.33 15.74 0.99
CA ASP A 82 5.38 15.99 -0.44
C ASP A 82 6.20 14.90 -1.13
N VAL A 83 5.64 14.36 -2.20
CA VAL A 83 6.32 13.39 -3.06
C VAL A 83 6.13 13.81 -4.50
N GLY A 84 7.21 13.97 -5.22
CA GLY A 84 7.15 14.36 -6.61
C GLY A 84 8.39 13.97 -7.40
N VAL A 85 8.30 14.13 -8.70
CA VAL A 85 9.38 13.90 -9.64
C VAL A 85 9.33 14.99 -10.72
N ALA A 86 10.50 15.47 -11.12
CA ALA A 86 10.64 16.57 -12.06
C ALA A 86 11.66 16.22 -13.15
N PRO A 87 11.31 15.45 -14.18
CA PRO A 87 12.19 15.25 -15.33
C PRO A 87 12.35 16.52 -16.15
N ARG A 88 13.54 16.70 -16.68
CA ARG A 88 13.90 17.79 -17.57
C ARG A 88 14.23 17.25 -18.94
N ILE A 89 13.51 17.68 -19.97
CA ILE A 89 13.67 17.20 -21.34
C ILE A 89 14.21 18.32 -22.21
N PRO A 90 15.40 18.19 -22.83
CA PRO A 90 15.92 19.16 -23.79
C PRO A 90 15.00 19.24 -25.00
N ILE A 91 14.62 20.46 -25.40
CA ILE A 91 13.73 20.69 -26.55
C ILE A 91 14.33 20.16 -27.85
N ASN A 92 15.66 20.19 -27.99
CA ASN A 92 16.31 19.60 -29.15
C ASN A 92 16.06 18.11 -29.30
N TRP A 93 16.06 17.35 -28.18
CA TRP A 93 15.75 15.93 -28.21
C TRP A 93 14.32 15.68 -28.68
N ILE A 94 13.36 16.51 -28.27
CA ILE A 94 11.96 16.38 -28.70
C ILE A 94 11.84 16.61 -30.20
N LYS A 95 12.62 17.58 -30.75
CA LYS A 95 12.59 17.92 -32.18
C LYS A 95 13.30 16.89 -33.07
N ASP A 96 14.40 16.34 -32.57
CA ASP A 96 15.27 15.43 -33.34
C ASP A 96 14.86 13.96 -33.20
N SER A 97 14.01 13.67 -32.22
CA SER A 97 13.53 12.29 -31.98
C SER A 97 12.45 11.89 -32.98
N ARG A 98 12.53 10.64 -33.42
CA ARG A 98 11.48 9.96 -34.19
C ARG A 98 10.39 9.34 -33.32
N TRP A 99 10.57 9.34 -31.99
CA TRP A 99 9.72 8.71 -30.97
C TRP A 99 9.08 9.78 -30.12
N ASP A 100 7.95 9.45 -29.52
CA ASP A 100 7.28 10.35 -28.57
C ASP A 100 7.95 10.30 -27.19
N LEU A 101 9.12 10.93 -27.10
CA LEU A 101 9.91 11.03 -25.87
C LEU A 101 9.14 11.67 -24.72
N VAL A 102 8.20 12.56 -25.01
CA VAL A 102 7.43 13.23 -23.97
C VAL A 102 6.49 12.24 -23.32
N ASN A 103 5.79 11.43 -24.11
CA ASN A 103 4.88 10.41 -23.61
C ASN A 103 5.62 9.34 -22.79
N ASP A 104 6.79 8.90 -23.25
CA ASP A 104 7.62 7.94 -22.51
C ASP A 104 8.04 8.49 -21.13
N HIS A 105 8.42 9.78 -21.06
CA HIS A 105 8.76 10.42 -19.79
C HIS A 105 7.55 10.56 -18.89
N VAL A 106 6.40 10.90 -19.45
CA VAL A 106 5.14 11.04 -18.73
C VAL A 106 4.71 9.72 -18.10
N GLU A 107 4.80 8.62 -18.84
CA GLU A 107 4.56 7.29 -18.31
C GLU A 107 5.56 6.93 -17.20
N ALA A 108 6.85 7.21 -17.40
CA ALA A 108 7.88 6.98 -16.40
C ALA A 108 7.64 7.75 -15.09
N ILE A 109 7.10 8.98 -15.16
CA ILE A 109 6.65 9.75 -14.00
C ILE A 109 5.57 8.99 -13.22
N GLY A 110 4.53 8.53 -13.90
CA GLY A 110 3.44 7.77 -13.29
C GLY A 110 3.96 6.51 -12.57
N PHE A 111 4.83 5.75 -13.24
CA PHE A 111 5.49 4.59 -12.63
C PHE A 111 6.32 4.96 -11.39
N GLY A 112 7.10 6.04 -11.47
CA GLY A 112 7.97 6.48 -10.38
C GLY A 112 7.17 6.86 -9.13
N ILE A 113 6.08 7.62 -9.31
CA ILE A 113 5.19 8.02 -8.22
C ILE A 113 4.47 6.80 -7.62
N ALA A 114 3.94 5.89 -8.46
CA ALA A 114 3.29 4.67 -7.98
C ALA A 114 4.23 3.81 -7.14
N ARG A 115 5.48 3.62 -7.59
CA ARG A 115 6.51 2.90 -6.83
C ARG A 115 6.77 3.55 -5.47
N LYS A 116 6.87 4.88 -5.43
CA LYS A 116 7.14 5.61 -4.20
C LYS A 116 5.97 5.48 -3.23
N ILE A 117 4.73 5.66 -3.68
CA ILE A 117 3.54 5.51 -2.85
C ILE A 117 3.45 4.10 -2.26
N ASN A 118 3.65 3.05 -3.08
CA ASN A 118 3.65 1.67 -2.60
C ASN A 118 4.77 1.39 -1.60
N SER A 119 5.98 1.86 -1.87
CA SER A 119 7.12 1.71 -0.95
C SER A 119 6.86 2.39 0.39
N ASP A 120 6.28 3.60 0.37
CA ASP A 120 5.93 4.33 1.57
C ASP A 120 4.81 3.65 2.35
N PHE A 121 3.81 3.10 1.65
CA PHE A 121 2.74 2.32 2.26
C PHE A 121 3.26 1.06 2.96
N LEU A 122 4.13 0.31 2.31
CA LEU A 122 4.74 -0.90 2.89
C LEU A 122 5.67 -0.57 4.06
N THR A 123 6.40 0.54 3.97
CA THR A 123 7.20 1.05 5.09
C THR A 123 6.30 1.43 6.27
N ALA A 124 5.17 2.09 6.00
CA ALA A 124 4.19 2.43 7.03
C ALA A 124 3.60 1.17 7.68
N LEU A 125 3.21 0.15 6.89
CA LEU A 125 2.73 -1.13 7.42
C LEU A 125 3.76 -1.79 8.34
N ASN A 126 5.04 -1.80 7.95
CA ASN A 126 6.08 -2.34 8.81
C ASN A 126 6.19 -1.58 10.14
N VAL A 127 6.14 -0.24 10.11
CA VAL A 127 6.20 0.59 11.31
C VAL A 127 4.96 0.41 12.20
N PHE A 128 3.78 0.22 11.62
CA PHE A 128 2.56 -0.01 12.40
C PHE A 128 2.63 -1.28 13.25
N VAL A 129 3.32 -2.32 12.78
CA VAL A 129 3.44 -3.62 13.47
C VAL A 129 4.73 -3.71 14.27
N ALA A 130 5.88 -3.45 13.66
CA ALA A 130 7.19 -3.62 14.29
C ALA A 130 7.58 -2.43 15.18
N GLY A 131 6.82 -1.36 15.16
CA GLY A 131 7.13 -0.11 15.85
C GLY A 131 8.10 0.76 15.06
N GLY A 132 8.20 2.02 15.46
CA GLY A 132 9.05 3.01 14.82
C GLY A 132 8.29 4.30 14.52
N THR A 133 8.87 5.16 13.69
CA THR A 133 8.28 6.45 13.33
C THR A 133 7.94 6.50 11.85
N VAL A 134 6.72 6.87 11.52
CA VAL A 134 6.25 7.13 10.16
C VAL A 134 5.36 8.36 10.14
N ASP A 135 5.53 9.21 9.14
CA ASP A 135 4.76 10.45 8.93
C ASP A 135 4.65 11.30 10.22
N GLY A 136 5.78 11.43 10.95
CA GLY A 136 5.88 12.21 12.18
C GLY A 136 5.31 11.55 13.44
N GLN A 137 4.77 10.31 13.33
CA GLN A 137 4.20 9.58 14.45
C GLN A 137 4.98 8.34 14.81
N THR A 138 5.16 8.14 16.13
CA THR A 138 5.78 6.93 16.67
C THR A 138 4.71 5.91 17.05
N TYR A 139 4.87 4.69 16.55
CA TYR A 139 4.07 3.53 16.91
C TYR A 139 4.84 2.61 17.83
N THR A 140 4.15 2.07 18.84
CA THR A 140 4.71 1.02 19.69
C THR A 140 4.59 -0.30 18.96
N ALA A 141 5.63 -1.12 19.03
CA ALA A 141 5.61 -2.45 18.42
C ALA A 141 4.48 -3.31 19.00
N VAL A 142 3.75 -3.99 18.12
CA VAL A 142 2.82 -5.07 18.48
C VAL A 142 3.58 -6.39 18.37
N ALA A 143 4.41 -6.68 19.39
CA ALA A 143 5.35 -7.80 19.34
C ALA A 143 4.68 -9.15 19.02
N ALA A 144 3.46 -9.35 19.48
CA ALA A 144 2.68 -10.55 19.16
C ALA A 144 2.35 -10.71 17.68
N ASN A 145 2.31 -9.61 16.92
CA ASN A 145 1.97 -9.63 15.50
C ASN A 145 3.21 -9.70 14.58
N VAL A 146 4.41 -9.86 15.16
CA VAL A 146 5.64 -10.14 14.40
C VAL A 146 5.95 -11.62 14.58
N LEU A 147 5.75 -12.40 13.52
CA LEU A 147 6.01 -13.83 13.50
C LEU A 147 7.33 -14.11 12.79
N THR A 148 8.15 -14.98 13.38
CA THR A 148 9.37 -15.46 12.75
C THR A 148 9.17 -16.93 12.40
N PRO A 149 9.22 -17.34 11.12
CA PRO A 149 9.15 -18.72 10.69
C PRO A 149 10.22 -19.58 11.32
N VAL A 150 9.95 -20.85 11.53
CA VAL A 150 10.93 -21.83 12.01
C VAL A 150 12.02 -22.06 10.98
N ALA A 151 11.63 -22.10 9.70
CA ALA A 151 12.54 -22.24 8.57
C ALA A 151 12.25 -21.16 7.53
N LYS A 152 13.26 -20.74 6.79
CA LYS A 152 13.13 -19.80 5.67
C LYS A 152 12.32 -20.44 4.55
N TRP A 153 11.57 -19.63 3.83
CA TRP A 153 10.70 -20.14 2.75
C TRP A 153 11.46 -20.66 1.52
N ASP A 154 12.75 -20.38 1.43
CA ASP A 154 13.64 -20.86 0.36
C ASP A 154 14.24 -22.25 0.62
N VAL A 155 14.05 -22.82 1.81
CA VAL A 155 14.55 -24.16 2.15
C VAL A 155 13.45 -25.24 2.11
N ALA A 156 13.86 -26.47 1.91
CA ALA A 156 12.94 -27.60 1.73
C ALA A 156 12.13 -27.95 2.99
N GLU A 157 12.62 -27.56 4.17
CA GLU A 157 11.96 -27.80 5.46
C GLU A 157 10.91 -26.71 5.80
N ALA A 158 10.74 -25.70 4.95
CA ALA A 158 9.76 -24.65 5.19
C ALA A 158 8.33 -25.17 5.12
N ASP A 159 7.53 -24.79 6.10
CA ASP A 159 6.07 -25.03 6.09
C ASP A 159 5.34 -23.69 5.98
N ILE A 160 5.22 -23.21 4.76
CA ILE A 160 4.60 -21.92 4.43
C ILE A 160 3.14 -21.87 4.89
N LEU A 161 2.41 -23.00 4.76
CA LEU A 161 1.02 -23.05 5.18
C LEU A 161 0.87 -22.96 6.70
N ALA A 162 1.79 -23.55 7.47
CA ALA A 162 1.79 -23.42 8.92
C ALA A 162 2.06 -21.98 9.35
N ASP A 163 3.00 -21.28 8.70
CA ASP A 163 3.30 -19.87 8.98
C ASP A 163 2.11 -18.96 8.66
N LEU A 164 1.44 -19.16 7.52
CA LEU A 164 0.23 -18.41 7.18
C LEU A 164 -0.92 -18.70 8.15
N SER A 165 -1.09 -19.96 8.54
CA SER A 165 -2.08 -20.37 9.55
C SER A 165 -1.81 -19.73 10.91
N ALA A 166 -0.54 -19.68 11.34
CA ALA A 166 -0.12 -19.01 12.56
C ALA A 166 -0.42 -17.50 12.50
N GLY A 167 -0.15 -16.86 11.36
CA GLY A 167 -0.49 -15.45 11.15
C GLY A 167 -1.98 -15.17 11.25
N LEU A 168 -2.82 -16.04 10.69
CA LEU A 168 -4.27 -15.94 10.81
C LEU A 168 -4.75 -16.20 12.23
N GLY A 169 -4.16 -17.19 12.91
CA GLY A 169 -4.42 -17.47 14.32
C GLY A 169 -4.11 -16.28 15.21
N GLN A 170 -3.02 -15.57 14.92
CA GLN A 170 -2.64 -14.34 15.63
C GLN A 170 -3.65 -13.20 15.42
N LEU A 171 -4.15 -13.01 14.17
CA LEU A 171 -5.24 -12.07 13.92
C LEU A 171 -6.50 -12.45 14.72
N GLY A 172 -6.85 -13.73 14.76
CA GLY A 172 -7.97 -14.22 15.58
C GLY A 172 -7.79 -13.94 17.06
N ALA A 173 -6.59 -14.17 17.61
CA ALA A 173 -6.26 -13.91 19.01
C ALA A 173 -6.33 -12.40 19.39
N GLN A 174 -6.27 -11.51 18.39
CA GLN A 174 -6.40 -10.06 18.55
C GLN A 174 -7.80 -9.54 18.18
N ASP A 175 -8.82 -10.41 18.10
CA ASP A 175 -10.18 -10.09 17.65
C ASP A 175 -10.22 -9.40 16.29
N ALA A 176 -9.29 -9.75 15.41
CA ALA A 176 -9.16 -9.23 14.05
C ALA A 176 -9.27 -10.34 12.99
N GLY A 177 -9.88 -11.48 13.37
CA GLY A 177 -10.03 -12.65 12.51
C GLY A 177 -11.15 -12.54 11.48
N GLU A 178 -12.12 -11.66 11.65
CA GLU A 178 -13.26 -11.48 10.73
C GLU A 178 -12.97 -10.49 9.62
N GLY A 179 -13.68 -10.59 8.50
CA GLY A 179 -13.56 -9.67 7.36
C GLY A 179 -12.55 -10.12 6.29
N LYS A 180 -12.35 -9.26 5.29
CA LYS A 180 -11.44 -9.52 4.17
C LYS A 180 -9.98 -9.40 4.60
N LYS A 181 -9.22 -10.42 4.25
CA LYS A 181 -7.79 -10.49 4.57
C LYS A 181 -6.97 -10.57 3.30
N TYR A 182 -5.91 -9.79 3.28
CA TYR A 182 -4.98 -9.72 2.17
C TYR A 182 -3.59 -10.15 2.60
N LEU A 183 -2.94 -10.93 1.74
CA LEU A 183 -1.55 -11.33 1.88
C LEU A 183 -0.71 -10.50 0.91
N ILE A 184 0.18 -9.66 1.41
CA ILE A 184 1.08 -8.85 0.58
C ILE A 184 2.42 -9.55 0.50
N VAL A 185 2.84 -9.91 -0.71
CA VAL A 185 4.06 -10.68 -0.95
C VAL A 185 4.90 -10.09 -2.08
N HIS A 186 6.21 -10.32 -2.01
CA HIS A 186 7.11 -10.08 -3.12
C HIS A 186 7.00 -11.21 -4.16
N PRO A 187 7.18 -10.97 -5.47
CA PRO A 187 7.14 -12.01 -6.51
C PRO A 187 8.03 -13.23 -6.23
N TYR A 188 9.22 -13.04 -5.66
CA TYR A 188 10.08 -14.17 -5.28
C TYR A 188 9.46 -15.04 -4.18
N MET A 189 8.83 -14.43 -3.17
CA MET A 189 8.11 -15.18 -2.13
C MET A 189 6.90 -15.91 -2.71
N MET A 190 6.20 -15.29 -3.65
CA MET A 190 5.08 -15.92 -4.34
C MET A 190 5.51 -17.16 -5.13
N GLN A 191 6.73 -17.17 -5.66
CA GLN A 191 7.29 -18.37 -6.30
C GLN A 191 7.38 -19.54 -5.33
N HIS A 192 7.86 -19.33 -4.09
CA HIS A 192 7.94 -20.38 -3.07
C HIS A 192 6.55 -20.85 -2.63
N ILE A 193 5.58 -19.95 -2.46
CA ILE A 193 4.19 -20.31 -2.18
C ILE A 193 3.62 -21.22 -3.29
N ARG A 194 3.87 -20.89 -4.56
CA ARG A 194 3.39 -21.67 -5.70
C ARG A 194 4.02 -23.06 -5.81
N LEU A 195 5.25 -23.21 -5.31
CA LEU A 195 6.03 -24.47 -5.34
C LEU A 195 5.85 -25.30 -4.07
N ASP A 196 5.13 -24.82 -3.04
CA ASP A 196 4.92 -25.54 -1.80
C ASP A 196 4.25 -26.90 -2.07
N PRO A 197 4.90 -28.03 -1.69
CA PRO A 197 4.36 -29.36 -1.95
C PRO A 197 3.01 -29.62 -1.29
N ASN A 198 2.75 -29.00 -0.14
CA ASN A 198 1.50 -29.14 0.58
C ASN A 198 0.37 -28.45 -0.18
N LEU A 199 0.60 -27.23 -0.66
CA LEU A 199 -0.37 -26.49 -1.48
C LEU A 199 -0.67 -27.23 -2.78
N VAL A 200 0.35 -27.76 -3.45
CA VAL A 200 0.21 -28.54 -4.69
C VAL A 200 -0.57 -29.83 -4.45
N LYS A 201 -0.37 -30.52 -3.33
CA LYS A 201 -1.16 -31.70 -2.96
C LYS A 201 -2.64 -31.39 -2.77
N TYR A 202 -2.97 -30.30 -2.09
CA TYR A 202 -4.37 -29.84 -1.93
C TYR A 202 -5.02 -29.52 -3.28
N LEU A 203 -4.25 -28.93 -4.21
CA LEU A 203 -4.70 -28.66 -5.58
C LEU A 203 -5.01 -29.93 -6.38
N ASN A 204 -4.24 -30.99 -6.17
CA ASN A 204 -4.46 -32.28 -6.85
C ASN A 204 -5.73 -33.01 -6.39
N TYR A 205 -6.24 -32.72 -5.19
CA TYR A 205 -7.53 -33.22 -4.71
C TYR A 205 -8.73 -32.39 -5.20
N GLY A 206 -8.48 -31.17 -5.76
CA GLY A 206 -9.47 -30.32 -6.40
C GLY A 206 -9.53 -30.52 -7.91
N ASP A 207 -9.93 -29.49 -8.61
CA ASP A 207 -10.01 -29.49 -10.09
C ASP A 207 -8.64 -29.17 -10.70
N PRO A 208 -7.96 -30.14 -11.36
CA PRO A 208 -6.65 -29.91 -12.00
C PRO A 208 -6.68 -28.82 -13.08
N SER A 209 -7.88 -28.49 -13.59
CA SER A 209 -8.05 -27.43 -14.60
C SER A 209 -7.72 -26.05 -14.07
N LEU A 210 -7.76 -25.82 -12.76
CA LEU A 210 -7.41 -24.55 -12.14
C LEU A 210 -5.94 -24.22 -12.30
N ILE A 211 -5.05 -25.23 -12.15
CA ILE A 211 -3.61 -25.05 -12.35
C ILE A 211 -3.30 -24.74 -13.83
N GLN A 212 -3.98 -25.43 -14.75
CA GLN A 212 -3.80 -25.20 -16.19
C GLN A 212 -4.23 -23.81 -16.62
N ARG A 213 -5.20 -23.21 -15.92
CA ARG A 213 -5.66 -21.83 -16.16
C ARG A 213 -4.81 -20.77 -15.44
N GLY A 214 -3.77 -21.18 -14.69
CA GLY A 214 -2.94 -20.27 -13.91
C GLY A 214 -3.67 -19.64 -12.71
N ILE A 215 -4.82 -20.18 -12.31
CA ILE A 215 -5.55 -19.74 -11.14
C ILE A 215 -5.05 -20.56 -9.95
N TYR A 216 -4.37 -19.90 -9.04
CA TYR A 216 -3.93 -20.50 -7.78
C TYR A 216 -5.01 -20.25 -6.71
N PRO A 217 -5.50 -21.28 -6.04
CA PRO A 217 -6.41 -21.07 -4.93
C PRO A 217 -5.69 -20.30 -3.82
N THR A 218 -6.37 -19.33 -3.28
CA THR A 218 -5.86 -18.56 -2.17
C THR A 218 -5.87 -19.42 -0.91
N PRO A 219 -4.72 -19.67 -0.26
CA PRO A 219 -4.69 -20.45 0.95
C PRO A 219 -5.51 -19.75 2.03
N PHE A 220 -6.36 -20.50 2.70
CA PHE A 220 -7.18 -20.01 3.84
C PHE A 220 -8.08 -18.81 3.53
N GLY A 221 -8.45 -18.57 2.27
CA GLY A 221 -9.29 -17.43 1.88
C GLY A 221 -8.57 -16.07 1.94
N LEU A 222 -7.24 -16.07 1.84
CA LEU A 222 -6.43 -14.86 1.75
C LEU A 222 -6.37 -14.38 0.31
N ASP A 223 -6.75 -13.13 0.06
CA ASP A 223 -6.53 -12.49 -1.23
C ASP A 223 -5.06 -12.09 -1.36
N ILE A 224 -4.37 -12.54 -2.41
CA ILE A 224 -2.94 -12.30 -2.58
C ILE A 224 -2.70 -11.04 -3.39
N LEU A 225 -1.94 -10.10 -2.83
CA LEU A 225 -1.44 -8.89 -3.49
C LEU A 225 0.05 -9.02 -3.74
N GLU A 226 0.40 -9.28 -5.00
CA GLU A 226 1.79 -9.41 -5.42
C GLU A 226 2.34 -8.04 -5.83
N THR A 227 3.45 -7.63 -5.23
CA THR A 227 4.14 -6.37 -5.59
C THR A 227 5.64 -6.48 -5.51
N SER A 228 6.34 -5.96 -6.52
CA SER A 228 7.79 -5.88 -6.55
C SER A 228 8.37 -4.85 -5.54
N GLN A 229 7.51 -4.03 -4.92
CA GLN A 229 7.91 -3.06 -3.90
C GLN A 229 7.91 -3.66 -2.48
N ALA A 230 7.28 -4.84 -2.29
CA ALA A 230 7.37 -5.56 -1.03
C ALA A 230 8.83 -6.00 -0.77
N SER A 231 9.19 -6.11 0.51
CA SER A 231 10.48 -6.68 0.89
C SER A 231 10.52 -8.16 0.54
N GLN A 232 11.69 -8.65 0.16
CA GLN A 232 11.92 -10.09 -0.03
C GLN A 232 12.00 -10.85 1.31
N THR A 233 12.15 -10.11 2.40
CA THR A 233 12.31 -10.70 3.75
C THR A 233 11.05 -10.64 4.59
N ASN A 234 10.04 -9.86 4.19
CA ASN A 234 8.86 -9.61 5.00
C ASN A 234 7.58 -9.78 4.19
N THR A 235 6.63 -10.48 4.77
CA THR A 235 5.28 -10.65 4.23
C THR A 235 4.27 -10.11 5.22
N PHE A 236 3.19 -9.49 4.74
CA PHE A 236 2.15 -8.92 5.60
C PHE A 236 0.81 -9.59 5.36
N ILE A 237 0.13 -9.95 6.45
CA ILE A 237 -1.28 -10.31 6.44
C ILE A 237 -2.05 -9.12 7.01
N VAL A 238 -2.94 -8.54 6.21
CA VAL A 238 -3.68 -7.33 6.56
C VAL A 238 -5.17 -7.62 6.50
N ASN A 239 -5.88 -7.35 7.59
CA ASN A 239 -7.32 -7.31 7.57
C ASN A 239 -7.78 -5.91 7.17
N SER A 240 -8.27 -5.74 5.93
CA SER A 240 -8.64 -4.42 5.38
C SER A 240 -9.81 -3.78 6.12
N ASP A 241 -10.73 -4.58 6.63
CA ASP A 241 -11.95 -4.06 7.25
C ASP A 241 -11.68 -3.54 8.68
N LEU A 242 -10.83 -4.25 9.43
CA LEU A 242 -10.58 -3.98 10.84
C LEU A 242 -9.31 -3.17 11.10
N ALA A 243 -8.31 -3.20 10.22
CA ALA A 243 -7.07 -2.43 10.39
C ALA A 243 -7.30 -0.91 10.35
N ASN A 244 -8.42 -0.48 9.75
CA ASN A 244 -8.78 0.94 9.61
C ASN A 244 -7.59 1.75 9.07
N LEU A 245 -7.00 1.23 7.97
CA LEU A 245 -5.93 1.91 7.26
C LEU A 245 -6.49 3.12 6.55
N LYS A 246 -5.81 4.25 6.69
CA LYS A 246 -6.21 5.54 6.14
C LYS A 246 -5.11 6.11 5.28
N TYR A 247 -5.50 6.57 4.11
CA TYR A 247 -4.69 7.39 3.23
C TYR A 247 -5.24 8.81 3.28
N TYR A 248 -4.49 9.73 3.84
CA TYR A 248 -4.84 11.14 3.87
C TYR A 248 -4.22 11.83 2.67
N GLU A 249 -5.06 12.34 1.79
CA GLU A 249 -4.67 13.06 0.60
C GLU A 249 -4.96 14.55 0.78
N ARG A 250 -3.92 15.37 0.68
CA ARG A 250 -4.07 16.82 0.74
C ARG A 250 -4.13 17.43 -0.66
N GLU A 251 -3.27 16.97 -1.52
CA GLU A 251 -3.24 17.36 -2.93
C GLU A 251 -3.19 16.09 -3.77
N PRO A 252 -4.16 15.89 -4.65
CA PRO A 252 -4.11 14.79 -5.60
C PRO A 252 -2.91 14.97 -6.53
N LEU A 253 -2.61 13.93 -7.30
CA LEU A 253 -1.54 14.03 -8.29
C LEU A 253 -1.78 15.23 -9.20
N THR A 254 -0.89 16.19 -9.13
CA THR A 254 -0.92 17.44 -9.91
C THR A 254 0.34 17.53 -10.76
N THR A 255 0.19 17.97 -11.99
CA THR A 255 1.30 18.19 -12.91
C THR A 255 1.40 19.66 -13.28
N GLU A 256 2.64 20.14 -13.34
CA GLU A 256 2.98 21.44 -13.82
C GLU A 256 4.03 21.32 -14.91
N MET A 257 3.89 22.10 -15.98
CA MET A 257 4.83 22.11 -17.09
C MET A 257 5.35 23.51 -17.33
N GLU A 258 6.67 23.63 -17.37
CA GLU A 258 7.33 24.90 -17.67
C GLU A 258 8.32 24.73 -18.82
N LYS A 259 8.25 25.64 -19.79
CA LYS A 259 9.21 25.74 -20.88
C LYS A 259 10.18 26.84 -20.61
N SER A 260 11.41 26.49 -20.29
CA SER A 260 12.46 27.47 -20.11
C SER A 260 13.03 27.91 -21.46
N ALA A 261 12.80 29.18 -21.83
CA ALA A 261 13.39 29.76 -23.05
C ALA A 261 14.91 29.90 -22.93
N ARG A 262 15.41 30.14 -21.71
CA ARG A 262 16.84 30.37 -21.45
C ARG A 262 17.67 29.09 -21.55
N SER A 263 17.14 27.97 -21.02
CA SER A 263 17.83 26.65 -21.02
C SER A 263 17.39 25.75 -22.17
N LYS A 264 16.39 26.16 -22.96
CA LYS A 264 15.75 25.30 -24.01
C LYS A 264 15.35 23.94 -23.53
N ASN A 265 14.76 23.88 -22.33
CA ASN A 265 14.24 22.64 -21.73
C ASN A 265 12.73 22.74 -21.54
N LEU A 266 12.08 21.56 -21.53
CA LEU A 266 10.74 21.34 -21.02
C LEU A 266 10.87 20.66 -19.67
N ASP A 267 10.46 21.32 -18.61
CA ASP A 267 10.41 20.78 -17.25
C ASP A 267 8.97 20.33 -16.98
N ILE A 268 8.79 19.06 -16.62
CA ILE A 268 7.50 18.49 -16.22
C ILE A 268 7.62 18.13 -14.76
N VAL A 269 6.85 18.77 -13.90
CA VAL A 269 6.84 18.50 -12.45
C VAL A 269 5.54 17.82 -12.12
N ALA A 270 5.60 16.62 -11.56
CA ALA A 270 4.43 15.94 -11.03
C ALA A 270 4.63 15.69 -9.54
N TYR A 271 3.65 16.06 -8.73
CA TYR A 271 3.72 15.92 -7.28
C TYR A 271 2.35 15.56 -6.68
N THR A 272 2.39 14.94 -5.50
CA THR A 272 1.23 14.62 -4.69
C THR A 272 1.59 14.77 -3.21
N ARG A 273 0.60 15.09 -2.37
CA ARG A 273 0.80 15.30 -0.93
C ARG A 273 -0.10 14.38 -0.13
N TYR A 274 0.52 13.49 0.64
CA TYR A 274 -0.22 12.47 1.37
C TYR A 274 0.46 12.04 2.67
N ALA A 275 -0.30 11.30 3.50
CA ALA A 275 0.21 10.57 4.67
C ALA A 275 -0.58 9.28 4.87
N PHE A 276 0.07 8.28 5.48
CA PHE A 276 -0.57 7.03 5.87
C PHE A 276 -0.80 6.98 7.38
N ALA A 277 -1.91 6.37 7.80
CA ALA A 277 -2.23 6.15 9.19
C ALA A 277 -2.93 4.81 9.39
N CYS A 278 -2.77 4.23 10.58
CA CYS A 278 -3.43 3.00 10.97
C CYS A 278 -4.21 3.23 12.26
N GLY A 279 -5.51 2.95 12.23
CA GLY A 279 -6.37 3.09 13.41
C GLY A 279 -6.31 1.89 14.35
N ARG A 280 -5.93 0.70 13.85
CA ARG A 280 -5.82 -0.53 14.64
C ARG A 280 -4.65 -1.39 14.18
N PRO A 281 -3.43 -1.14 14.69
CA PRO A 281 -2.23 -1.90 14.31
C PRO A 281 -2.33 -3.41 14.60
N LYS A 282 -3.12 -3.83 15.58
CA LYS A 282 -3.37 -5.23 15.93
C LYS A 282 -4.01 -6.06 14.82
N ALA A 283 -4.64 -5.41 13.82
CA ALA A 283 -5.25 -6.08 12.67
C ALA A 283 -4.28 -6.28 11.49
N VAL A 284 -3.00 -6.07 11.70
CA VAL A 284 -1.93 -6.32 10.75
C VAL A 284 -0.92 -7.27 11.38
N VAL A 285 -0.54 -8.32 10.67
CA VAL A 285 0.49 -9.28 11.09
C VAL A 285 1.64 -9.24 10.08
N LYS A 286 2.85 -9.24 10.58
CA LYS A 286 4.08 -9.32 9.81
C LYS A 286 4.70 -10.70 10.00
N ILE A 287 5.06 -11.36 8.92
CA ILE A 287 5.88 -12.57 8.93
C ILE A 287 7.25 -12.20 8.40
N ASP A 288 8.26 -12.34 9.25
CA ASP A 288 9.65 -12.11 8.90
C ASP A 288 10.20 -13.37 8.21
N THR A 289 10.00 -13.45 6.90
CA THR A 289 10.57 -14.51 6.08
C THR A 289 11.97 -14.10 5.67
N VAL A 290 12.98 -14.60 6.34
CA VAL A 290 14.36 -14.31 5.98
C VAL A 290 14.74 -15.23 4.82
N LEU A 291 14.95 -14.64 3.62
CA LEU A 291 15.61 -15.32 2.51
C LEU A 291 17.09 -15.45 2.77
#